data_99eb4b0b182a383f7603f8a9c3e4ed97
#
_entry.id   99eb4b0b182a383f7603f8a9c3e4ed97
#
_cell.length_a   1.000
_cell.length_b   1.000
_cell.length_c   1.000
_cell.angle_alpha   90.00
_cell.angle_beta   90.00
_cell.angle_gamma   90.00
#
_symmetry.space_group_name_H-M   'P 1'
#
loop_
_entity.id
_entity.type
_entity.pdbx_description
1 polymer ?
#
loop_
_entity_poly.entity_id
_entity_poly.type
_entity_poly.pdbx_seq_one_letter_code
_entity_poly.pdbx_strand_id
1 'polypeptide(L)'
;MAQRPSVKGVADVVALIDGLGKITGRAQVIWFLVFGGLFLDAYSNAALSAGLGPMTSQMELTSTQVSILTATAPALAIIFNPIGGWLATRIGRVPPLLIAKVFAIAGALLAAFAGDFTVVWLGRVLVGIAYGIDFAVAMALLAEYTPAKLGGRLNLWQAVWYVATTSNLALALLFFNLDVGADIWRWSVGSAAVVALALLAGQWLMLRESPTWLASKGRLDEAVLNLDRIYRIKAVAGKPDAATRAATEAPAIGFRQAGLLFRGEYLPRTILSSVISLGQSMQYFAVGWYLPLISLTIFGESFEKATIGSMVFNAFGIAGGLLSAYFGRRLGLRLSSAAGFAGVFVALIAMGLTFEKVPTAVAFLLPVLFILCHSAGPGANGKSIAALSYSSDVRALGTGVTGMVGSFGSVAGLYLFPQIKESLGLADTFLVLSVVPLLGMITCLAIKWDPMRAASPDEAAATGAALADERESAGSTAR
;
A
#
# COMPACT_ATOMS: atom_id res chain seq x y z
N MET A 1 -41.35 10.29 -13.46
CA MET A 1 -40.35 9.51 -12.68
C MET A 1 -39.11 9.38 -13.54
N ALA A 2 -37.93 9.85 -13.08
CA ALA A 2 -36.68 9.66 -13.85
C ALA A 2 -36.43 8.17 -14.05
N GLN A 3 -36.12 7.77 -15.27
CA GLN A 3 -35.84 6.38 -15.63
C GLN A 3 -34.57 5.94 -14.88
N ARG A 4 -34.64 4.82 -14.12
CA ARG A 4 -33.47 4.30 -13.42
C ARG A 4 -32.41 3.88 -14.42
N PRO A 5 -31.11 4.22 -14.20
CA PRO A 5 -30.03 3.81 -15.09
C PRO A 5 -29.95 2.28 -15.17
N SER A 6 -29.74 1.76 -16.37
CA SER A 6 -29.57 0.34 -16.62
C SER A 6 -28.09 -0.02 -16.62
N VAL A 7 -27.69 -1.01 -15.82
CA VAL A 7 -26.33 -1.52 -15.74
C VAL A 7 -26.20 -2.76 -16.60
N LYS A 8 -25.38 -2.71 -17.64
CA LYS A 8 -25.15 -3.80 -18.60
C LYS A 8 -23.74 -4.38 -18.47
N GLY A 9 -22.83 -3.66 -17.81
CA GLY A 9 -21.45 -4.08 -17.63
C GLY A 9 -20.65 -3.17 -16.69
N VAL A 10 -19.33 -3.36 -16.71
CA VAL A 10 -18.38 -2.65 -15.85
C VAL A 10 -18.40 -1.14 -16.13
N ALA A 11 -18.45 -0.73 -17.40
CA ALA A 11 -18.44 0.67 -17.80
C ALA A 11 -19.60 1.47 -17.18
N ASP A 12 -20.81 0.90 -17.15
CA ASP A 12 -21.96 1.55 -16.55
C ASP A 12 -21.80 1.73 -15.04
N VAL A 13 -21.23 0.72 -14.35
CA VAL A 13 -20.94 0.81 -12.91
C VAL A 13 -19.90 1.89 -12.63
N VAL A 14 -18.82 1.93 -13.41
CA VAL A 14 -17.76 2.94 -13.28
C VAL A 14 -18.32 4.34 -13.53
N ALA A 15 -19.09 4.52 -14.61
CA ALA A 15 -19.72 5.82 -14.93
C ALA A 15 -20.64 6.31 -13.80
N LEU A 16 -21.40 5.41 -13.18
CA LEU A 16 -22.28 5.75 -12.05
C LEU A 16 -21.47 6.17 -10.82
N ILE A 17 -20.37 5.48 -10.51
CA ILE A 17 -19.50 5.83 -9.39
C ILE A 17 -18.75 7.14 -9.68
N ASP A 18 -18.23 7.32 -10.89
CA ASP A 18 -17.49 8.52 -11.31
C ASP A 18 -18.36 9.77 -11.40
N GLY A 19 -19.67 9.58 -11.60
CA GLY A 19 -20.67 10.64 -11.47
C GLY A 19 -20.80 11.22 -10.07
N LEU A 20 -20.27 10.53 -9.04
CA LEU A 20 -20.28 11.02 -7.67
C LEU A 20 -19.22 12.11 -7.48
N GLY A 21 -19.63 13.30 -7.06
CA GLY A 21 -18.67 14.39 -6.76
C GLY A 21 -17.91 14.19 -5.44
N LYS A 22 -18.38 13.30 -4.57
CA LYS A 22 -17.82 13.04 -3.23
C LYS A 22 -18.22 11.65 -2.73
N ILE A 23 -17.39 11.09 -1.86
CA ILE A 23 -17.69 9.87 -1.10
C ILE A 23 -18.29 10.30 0.23
N THR A 24 -19.50 9.86 0.56
CA THR A 24 -20.22 10.24 1.78
C THR A 24 -21.01 9.08 2.36
N GLY A 25 -21.44 9.22 3.60
CA GLY A 25 -22.31 8.24 4.26
C GLY A 25 -21.66 6.87 4.38
N ARG A 26 -22.40 5.81 4.01
CA ARG A 26 -21.93 4.43 4.15
C ARG A 26 -20.68 4.14 3.30
N ALA A 27 -20.59 4.69 2.11
CA ALA A 27 -19.42 4.55 1.25
C ALA A 27 -18.15 5.11 1.93
N GLN A 28 -18.26 6.22 2.64
CA GLN A 28 -17.15 6.80 3.40
C GLN A 28 -16.71 5.91 4.57
N VAL A 29 -17.66 5.33 5.31
CA VAL A 29 -17.35 4.40 6.42
C VAL A 29 -16.64 3.16 5.89
N ILE A 30 -17.15 2.57 4.81
CA ILE A 30 -16.52 1.41 4.15
C ILE A 30 -15.10 1.77 3.68
N TRP A 31 -14.94 2.94 3.09
CA TRP A 31 -13.64 3.44 2.63
C TRP A 31 -12.64 3.53 3.80
N PHE A 32 -13.03 4.08 4.95
CA PHE A 32 -12.18 4.13 6.15
C PHE A 32 -11.90 2.73 6.73
N LEU A 33 -12.83 1.80 6.69
CA LEU A 33 -12.61 0.42 7.15
C LEU A 33 -11.57 -0.31 6.30
N VAL A 34 -11.52 -0.04 4.98
CA VAL A 34 -10.48 -0.60 4.11
C VAL A 34 -9.12 0.04 4.41
N PHE A 35 -9.07 1.37 4.62
CA PHE A 35 -7.85 2.04 5.10
C PHE A 35 -7.39 1.53 6.47
N GLY A 36 -8.33 1.11 7.32
CA GLY A 36 -8.02 0.47 8.59
C GLY A 36 -7.16 -0.79 8.44
N GLY A 37 -7.29 -1.54 7.35
CA GLY A 37 -6.39 -2.65 7.02
C GLY A 37 -4.95 -2.16 6.84
N LEU A 38 -4.75 -1.13 6.03
CA LEU A 38 -3.43 -0.52 5.82
C LEU A 38 -2.86 0.11 7.11
N PHE A 39 -3.72 0.65 7.97
CA PHE A 39 -3.35 1.08 9.31
C PHE A 39 -2.81 -0.08 10.14
N LEU A 40 -3.50 -1.22 10.17
CA LEU A 40 -3.09 -2.41 10.91
C LEU A 40 -1.73 -2.94 10.44
N ASP A 41 -1.49 -2.93 9.12
CA ASP A 41 -0.22 -3.35 8.54
C ASP A 41 0.95 -2.49 9.04
N ALA A 42 0.79 -1.18 9.01
CA ALA A 42 1.79 -0.24 9.52
C ALA A 42 1.97 -0.36 11.03
N TYR A 43 0.86 -0.47 11.77
CA TYR A 43 0.83 -0.61 13.22
C TYR A 43 1.56 -1.87 13.68
N SER A 44 1.31 -3.03 13.04
CA SER A 44 1.97 -4.30 13.36
C SER A 44 3.48 -4.28 13.08
N ASN A 45 3.90 -3.56 12.03
CA ASN A 45 5.32 -3.36 11.77
C ASN A 45 5.99 -2.45 12.79
N ALA A 46 5.33 -1.37 13.18
CA ALA A 46 5.82 -0.46 14.21
C ALA A 46 5.88 -1.13 15.60
N ALA A 47 4.92 -2.00 15.91
CA ALA A 47 4.89 -2.74 17.16
C ALA A 47 6.12 -3.62 17.39
N LEU A 48 6.59 -4.27 16.31
CA LEU A 48 7.86 -5.00 16.38
C LEU A 48 9.04 -4.05 16.57
N SER A 49 9.10 -2.96 15.80
CA SER A 49 10.21 -2.01 15.84
C SER A 49 10.36 -1.34 17.21
N ALA A 50 9.25 -0.89 17.80
CA ALA A 50 9.23 -0.27 19.14
C ALA A 50 9.66 -1.24 20.26
N GLY A 51 9.29 -2.50 20.13
CA GLY A 51 9.60 -3.54 21.11
C GLY A 51 10.92 -4.29 20.90
N LEU A 52 11.62 -4.02 19.79
CA LEU A 52 12.74 -4.86 19.34
C LEU A 52 13.90 -4.88 20.36
N GLY A 53 14.26 -3.73 20.92
CA GLY A 53 15.32 -3.63 21.93
C GLY A 53 15.03 -4.46 23.20
N PRO A 54 13.94 -4.19 23.91
CA PRO A 54 13.54 -5.00 25.07
C PRO A 54 13.39 -6.50 24.77
N MET A 55 12.82 -6.86 23.61
CA MET A 55 12.69 -8.26 23.20
C MET A 55 14.05 -8.91 22.97
N THR A 56 14.99 -8.21 22.29
CA THR A 56 16.34 -8.71 22.04
C THR A 56 17.07 -9.00 23.35
N SER A 57 16.97 -8.09 24.33
CA SER A 57 17.60 -8.26 25.63
C SER A 57 16.94 -9.37 26.45
N GLN A 58 15.60 -9.45 26.48
CA GLN A 58 14.86 -10.42 27.28
C GLN A 58 15.02 -11.86 26.77
N MET A 59 15.08 -12.03 25.44
CA MET A 59 15.17 -13.35 24.79
C MET A 59 16.59 -13.70 24.34
N GLU A 60 17.58 -12.86 24.63
CA GLU A 60 18.99 -13.03 24.27
C GLU A 60 19.17 -13.29 22.75
N LEU A 61 18.43 -12.52 21.91
CA LEU A 61 18.41 -12.74 20.48
C LEU A 61 19.75 -12.37 19.83
N THR A 62 20.24 -13.25 18.99
CA THR A 62 21.39 -12.97 18.12
C THR A 62 21.04 -11.97 17.03
N SER A 63 22.04 -11.26 16.48
CA SER A 63 21.86 -10.34 15.35
C SER A 63 21.19 -11.01 14.13
N THR A 64 21.48 -12.29 13.89
CA THR A 64 20.85 -13.10 12.84
C THR A 64 19.36 -13.28 13.09
N GLN A 65 18.96 -13.63 14.33
CA GLN A 65 17.57 -13.78 14.71
C GLN A 65 16.78 -12.47 14.60
N VAL A 66 17.37 -11.35 15.02
CA VAL A 66 16.79 -10.02 14.84
C VAL A 66 16.57 -9.71 13.36
N SER A 67 17.54 -10.00 12.50
CA SER A 67 17.43 -9.80 11.04
C SER A 67 16.33 -10.67 10.43
N ILE A 68 16.22 -11.93 10.85
CA ILE A 68 15.15 -12.84 10.42
C ILE A 68 13.78 -12.27 10.82
N LEU A 69 13.59 -11.87 12.08
CA LEU A 69 12.30 -11.32 12.55
C LEU A 69 11.87 -10.09 11.78
N THR A 70 12.79 -9.16 11.53
CA THR A 70 12.49 -7.90 10.84
C THR A 70 12.21 -8.12 9.36
N ALA A 71 12.94 -9.01 8.68
CA ALA A 71 12.80 -9.28 7.26
C ALA A 71 11.64 -10.24 6.92
N THR A 72 11.13 -11.02 7.86
CA THR A 72 10.12 -12.08 7.61
C THR A 72 8.85 -11.53 6.94
N ALA A 73 8.27 -10.45 7.47
CA ALA A 73 7.01 -9.94 6.92
C ALA A 73 7.16 -9.39 5.49
N PRO A 74 8.13 -8.53 5.16
CA PRO A 74 8.34 -8.12 3.78
C PRO A 74 8.78 -9.25 2.84
N ALA A 75 9.53 -10.25 3.34
CA ALA A 75 9.91 -11.42 2.54
C ALA A 75 8.69 -12.27 2.17
N LEU A 76 7.79 -12.50 3.10
CA LEU A 76 6.53 -13.21 2.83
C LEU A 76 5.62 -12.41 1.90
N ALA A 77 5.60 -11.09 2.00
CA ALA A 77 4.84 -10.26 1.09
C ALA A 77 5.28 -10.37 -0.39
N ILE A 78 6.53 -10.78 -0.67
CA ILE A 78 6.97 -11.12 -2.03
C ILE A 78 6.07 -12.22 -2.63
N ILE A 79 5.70 -13.20 -1.82
CA ILE A 79 4.89 -14.35 -2.23
C ILE A 79 3.40 -14.04 -2.12
N PHE A 80 2.98 -13.45 -1.00
CA PHE A 80 1.57 -13.31 -0.67
C PHE A 80 0.89 -12.07 -1.29
N ASN A 81 1.62 -11.05 -1.75
CA ASN A 81 1.03 -9.97 -2.56
C ASN A 81 0.40 -10.50 -3.88
N PRO A 82 1.12 -11.24 -4.74
CA PRO A 82 0.51 -11.77 -5.96
C PRO A 82 -0.54 -12.85 -5.68
N ILE A 83 -0.36 -13.68 -4.63
CA ILE A 83 -1.37 -14.68 -4.21
C ILE A 83 -2.64 -13.98 -3.75
N GLY A 84 -2.54 -12.96 -2.91
CA GLY A 84 -3.68 -12.17 -2.44
C GLY A 84 -4.42 -11.48 -3.59
N GLY A 85 -3.68 -10.87 -4.53
CA GLY A 85 -4.24 -10.26 -5.72
C GLY A 85 -4.95 -11.27 -6.63
N TRP A 86 -4.36 -12.44 -6.85
CA TRP A 86 -4.99 -13.53 -7.60
C TRP A 86 -6.25 -14.06 -6.90
N LEU A 87 -6.18 -14.30 -5.60
CA LEU A 87 -7.31 -14.76 -4.80
C LEU A 87 -8.47 -13.77 -4.88
N ALA A 88 -8.18 -12.47 -4.71
CA ALA A 88 -9.17 -11.41 -4.84
C ALA A 88 -9.81 -11.33 -6.23
N THR A 89 -9.07 -11.66 -7.28
CA THR A 89 -9.61 -11.72 -8.64
C THR A 89 -10.59 -12.88 -8.81
N ARG A 90 -10.39 -13.99 -8.09
CA ARG A 90 -11.22 -15.21 -8.18
C ARG A 90 -12.45 -15.18 -7.29
N ILE A 91 -12.26 -14.89 -6.00
CA ILE A 91 -13.32 -15.03 -4.98
C ILE A 91 -13.91 -13.70 -4.49
N GLY A 92 -13.41 -12.58 -5.03
CA GLY A 92 -13.80 -11.23 -4.61
C GLY A 92 -12.79 -10.57 -3.69
N ARG A 93 -13.03 -9.29 -3.41
CA ARG A 93 -12.09 -8.46 -2.62
C ARG A 93 -12.28 -8.67 -1.12
N VAL A 94 -13.53 -8.87 -0.69
CA VAL A 94 -13.88 -8.94 0.74
C VAL A 94 -13.33 -10.19 1.44
N PRO A 95 -13.48 -11.42 0.93
CA PRO A 95 -13.01 -12.61 1.63
C PRO A 95 -11.50 -12.59 1.94
N PRO A 96 -10.58 -12.25 1.01
CA PRO A 96 -9.17 -12.19 1.32
C PRO A 96 -8.83 -11.16 2.41
N LEU A 97 -9.52 -10.00 2.45
CA LEU A 97 -9.32 -8.99 3.50
C LEU A 97 -9.69 -9.54 4.88
N LEU A 98 -10.78 -10.30 4.99
CA LEU A 98 -11.18 -10.92 6.26
C LEU A 98 -10.20 -12.03 6.67
N ILE A 99 -9.75 -12.86 5.73
CA ILE A 99 -8.73 -13.91 5.97
C ILE A 99 -7.44 -13.27 6.49
N ALA A 100 -6.99 -12.17 5.88
CA ALA A 100 -5.81 -11.45 6.33
C ALA A 100 -5.95 -10.98 7.79
N LYS A 101 -7.12 -10.49 8.22
CA LYS A 101 -7.35 -10.09 9.62
C LYS A 101 -7.27 -11.29 10.60
N VAL A 102 -7.75 -12.47 10.19
CA VAL A 102 -7.63 -13.69 11.00
C VAL A 102 -6.15 -14.06 11.19
N PHE A 103 -5.36 -14.04 10.12
CA PHE A 103 -3.91 -14.27 10.22
C PHE A 103 -3.20 -13.21 11.07
N ALA A 104 -3.58 -11.94 10.96
CA ALA A 104 -3.01 -10.86 11.77
C ALA A 104 -3.31 -11.05 13.26
N ILE A 105 -4.55 -11.42 13.64
CA ILE A 105 -4.93 -11.71 15.02
C ILE A 105 -4.12 -12.89 15.56
N ALA A 106 -4.15 -14.02 14.85
CA ALA A 106 -3.44 -15.23 15.26
C ALA A 106 -1.93 -14.98 15.43
N GLY A 107 -1.32 -14.27 14.47
CA GLY A 107 0.10 -13.95 14.50
C GLY A 107 0.49 -13.00 15.63
N ALA A 108 -0.31 -11.96 15.87
CA ALA A 108 -0.07 -11.02 16.97
C ALA A 108 -0.21 -11.69 18.36
N LEU A 109 -1.23 -12.52 18.55
CA LEU A 109 -1.41 -13.26 19.79
C LEU A 109 -0.29 -14.28 20.00
N LEU A 110 0.05 -15.07 18.96
CA LEU A 110 1.12 -16.05 19.02
C LEU A 110 2.45 -15.39 19.41
N ALA A 111 2.77 -14.25 18.83
CA ALA A 111 3.99 -13.52 19.16
C ALA A 111 3.93 -12.91 20.56
N ALA A 112 2.80 -12.35 21.00
CA ALA A 112 2.66 -11.74 22.33
C ALA A 112 2.85 -12.76 23.49
N PHE A 113 2.36 -13.99 23.31
CA PHE A 113 2.48 -15.06 24.30
C PHE A 113 3.70 -15.98 24.08
N ALA A 114 4.61 -15.63 23.20
CA ALA A 114 5.76 -16.45 22.87
C ALA A 114 6.72 -16.60 24.05
N GLY A 115 7.17 -17.84 24.29
CA GLY A 115 8.21 -18.16 25.28
C GLY A 115 9.62 -18.20 24.69
N ASP A 116 9.74 -18.34 23.36
CA ASP A 116 10.99 -18.47 22.64
C ASP A 116 10.96 -17.82 21.27
N PHE A 117 12.14 -17.71 20.63
CA PHE A 117 12.32 -17.13 19.31
C PHE A 117 11.44 -17.78 18.24
N THR A 118 11.31 -19.10 18.24
CA THR A 118 10.59 -19.84 17.20
C THR A 118 9.11 -19.46 17.18
N VAL A 119 8.50 -19.32 18.34
CA VAL A 119 7.09 -18.94 18.48
C VAL A 119 6.88 -17.48 18.05
N VAL A 120 7.80 -16.55 18.43
CA VAL A 120 7.76 -15.16 17.91
C VAL A 120 7.86 -15.15 16.40
N TRP A 121 8.80 -15.91 15.84
CA TRP A 121 9.00 -15.99 14.41
C TRP A 121 7.78 -16.56 13.67
N LEU A 122 7.16 -17.62 14.18
CA LEU A 122 5.91 -18.14 13.61
C LEU A 122 4.78 -17.09 13.67
N GLY A 123 4.68 -16.34 14.74
CA GLY A 123 3.78 -15.18 14.81
C GLY A 123 4.06 -14.16 13.70
N ARG A 124 5.33 -13.86 13.45
CA ARG A 124 5.74 -12.96 12.36
C ARG A 124 5.45 -13.53 10.98
N VAL A 125 5.53 -14.85 10.81
CA VAL A 125 5.11 -15.52 9.55
C VAL A 125 3.62 -15.27 9.29
N LEU A 126 2.76 -15.47 10.27
CA LEU A 126 1.32 -15.22 10.13
C LEU A 126 1.01 -13.75 9.83
N VAL A 127 1.65 -12.82 10.54
CA VAL A 127 1.52 -11.37 10.25
C VAL A 127 2.02 -11.04 8.85
N GLY A 128 3.10 -11.66 8.38
CA GLY A 128 3.64 -11.45 7.03
C GLY A 128 2.70 -11.96 5.91
N ILE A 129 2.03 -13.09 6.14
CA ILE A 129 0.97 -13.60 5.25
C ILE A 129 -0.18 -12.59 5.19
N ALA A 130 -0.64 -12.10 6.36
CA ALA A 130 -1.69 -11.10 6.45
C ALA A 130 -1.33 -9.83 5.67
N TYR A 131 -0.14 -9.27 5.92
CA TYR A 131 0.39 -8.08 5.27
C TYR A 131 0.45 -8.21 3.75
N GLY A 132 0.95 -9.35 3.26
CA GLY A 132 1.03 -9.60 1.81
C GLY A 132 -0.35 -9.65 1.14
N ILE A 133 -1.31 -10.32 1.74
CA ILE A 133 -2.68 -10.41 1.18
C ILE A 133 -3.38 -9.06 1.28
N ASP A 134 -3.37 -8.42 2.45
CA ASP A 134 -4.19 -7.24 2.75
C ASP A 134 -3.86 -6.06 1.85
N PHE A 135 -2.58 -5.72 1.73
CA PHE A 135 -2.16 -4.50 1.04
C PHE A 135 -2.59 -4.46 -0.43
N ALA A 136 -2.35 -5.55 -1.17
CA ALA A 136 -2.69 -5.63 -2.59
C ALA A 136 -4.22 -5.53 -2.80
N VAL A 137 -4.98 -6.23 -1.98
CA VAL A 137 -6.44 -6.31 -2.09
C VAL A 137 -7.11 -5.02 -1.63
N ALA A 138 -6.65 -4.43 -0.52
CA ALA A 138 -7.17 -3.18 0.00
C ALA A 138 -7.00 -2.03 -1.01
N MET A 139 -5.82 -1.88 -1.62
CA MET A 139 -5.57 -0.85 -2.62
C MET A 139 -6.42 -1.02 -3.88
N ALA A 140 -6.63 -2.27 -4.33
CA ALA A 140 -7.51 -2.56 -5.46
C ALA A 140 -8.97 -2.20 -5.14
N LEU A 141 -9.46 -2.58 -3.97
CA LEU A 141 -10.82 -2.27 -3.52
C LEU A 141 -11.04 -0.77 -3.32
N LEU A 142 -10.07 -0.07 -2.74
CA LEU A 142 -10.10 1.39 -2.59
C LEU A 142 -10.18 2.10 -3.95
N ALA A 143 -9.43 1.62 -4.96
CA ALA A 143 -9.50 2.18 -6.30
C ALA A 143 -10.89 1.97 -6.94
N GLU A 144 -11.50 0.81 -6.73
CA GLU A 144 -12.85 0.51 -7.25
C GLU A 144 -13.96 1.27 -6.52
N TYR A 145 -13.74 1.68 -5.27
CA TYR A 145 -14.69 2.46 -4.49
C TYR A 145 -14.53 3.97 -4.65
N THR A 146 -13.45 4.42 -5.25
CA THR A 146 -13.11 5.83 -5.33
C THR A 146 -13.40 6.36 -6.73
N PRO A 147 -14.27 7.38 -6.90
CA PRO A 147 -14.47 8.04 -8.18
C PRO A 147 -13.14 8.49 -8.78
N ALA A 148 -12.96 8.39 -10.09
CA ALA A 148 -11.71 8.70 -10.79
C ALA A 148 -11.17 10.10 -10.44
N LYS A 149 -12.05 11.11 -10.36
CA LYS A 149 -11.69 12.49 -9.96
C LYS A 149 -11.10 12.59 -8.56
N LEU A 150 -11.36 11.61 -7.71
CA LEU A 150 -10.87 11.54 -6.33
C LEU A 150 -9.72 10.53 -6.16
N GLY A 151 -9.23 9.93 -7.25
CA GLY A 151 -8.17 8.90 -7.23
C GLY A 151 -6.92 9.31 -6.44
N GLY A 152 -6.55 10.61 -6.44
CA GLY A 152 -5.47 11.12 -5.60
C GLY A 152 -5.67 10.93 -4.09
N ARG A 153 -6.92 10.65 -3.62
CA ARG A 153 -7.18 10.31 -2.21
C ARG A 153 -6.64 8.93 -1.81
N LEU A 154 -6.36 8.06 -2.77
CA LEU A 154 -5.71 6.79 -2.47
C LEU A 154 -4.37 7.03 -1.77
N ASN A 155 -3.68 8.12 -2.09
CA ASN A 155 -2.41 8.48 -1.49
C ASN A 155 -2.48 8.72 0.03
N LEU A 156 -3.67 8.94 0.59
CA LEU A 156 -3.86 9.07 2.05
C LEU A 156 -3.41 7.84 2.82
N TRP A 157 -3.26 6.68 2.16
CA TRP A 157 -2.69 5.49 2.80
C TRP A 157 -1.31 5.77 3.42
N GLN A 158 -0.54 6.65 2.81
CA GLN A 158 0.78 7.03 3.33
C GLN A 158 0.67 7.83 4.64
N ALA A 159 -0.29 8.76 4.73
CA ALA A 159 -0.56 9.44 5.99
C ALA A 159 -1.06 8.47 7.07
N VAL A 160 -1.96 7.55 6.69
CA VAL A 160 -2.47 6.49 7.57
C VAL A 160 -1.34 5.60 8.09
N TRP A 161 -0.36 5.27 7.23
CA TRP A 161 0.84 4.52 7.63
C TRP A 161 1.59 5.20 8.77
N TYR A 162 1.89 6.50 8.64
CA TYR A 162 2.61 7.24 9.67
C TYR A 162 1.78 7.49 10.93
N VAL A 163 0.46 7.69 10.79
CA VAL A 163 -0.45 7.76 11.95
C VAL A 163 -0.41 6.45 12.72
N ALA A 164 -0.48 5.31 12.04
CA ALA A 164 -0.41 4.00 12.66
C ALA A 164 0.92 3.76 13.38
N THR A 165 2.04 4.09 12.73
CA THR A 165 3.37 3.98 13.32
C THR A 165 3.50 4.86 14.55
N THR A 166 3.07 6.12 14.47
CA THR A 166 3.07 7.06 15.60
C THR A 166 2.18 6.58 16.74
N SER A 167 1.00 6.03 16.44
CA SER A 167 0.08 5.50 17.45
C SER A 167 0.70 4.34 18.24
N ASN A 168 1.43 3.44 17.57
CA ASN A 168 2.10 2.35 18.27
C ASN A 168 3.31 2.85 19.09
N LEU A 169 4.11 3.78 18.56
CA LEU A 169 5.19 4.41 19.30
C LEU A 169 4.68 5.13 20.56
N ALA A 170 3.55 5.85 20.45
CA ALA A 170 2.91 6.49 21.59
C ALA A 170 2.43 5.47 22.63
N LEU A 171 1.89 4.33 22.19
CA LEU A 171 1.49 3.24 23.09
C LEU A 171 2.70 2.61 23.77
N ALA A 172 3.79 2.38 23.06
CA ALA A 172 5.04 1.86 23.63
C ALA A 172 5.62 2.84 24.67
N LEU A 173 5.56 4.14 24.42
CA LEU A 173 5.96 5.18 25.38
C LEU A 173 5.05 5.21 26.61
N LEU A 174 3.73 5.00 26.43
CA LEU A 174 2.79 4.85 27.56
C LEU A 174 3.15 3.64 28.41
N PHE A 175 3.43 2.48 27.82
CA PHE A 175 3.84 1.30 28.56
C PHE A 175 5.19 1.50 29.28
N PHE A 176 6.11 2.24 28.69
CA PHE A 176 7.37 2.63 29.32
C PHE A 176 7.12 3.47 30.58
N ASN A 177 6.24 4.48 30.49
CA ASN A 177 5.89 5.35 31.62
C ASN A 177 5.04 4.65 32.71
N LEU A 178 4.42 3.52 32.37
CA LEU A 178 3.69 2.67 33.33
C LEU A 178 4.59 1.58 33.95
N ASP A 179 5.91 1.67 33.73
CA ASP A 179 6.93 0.73 34.25
C ASP A 179 6.63 -0.74 33.92
N VAL A 180 6.08 -1.01 32.72
CA VAL A 180 5.82 -2.38 32.24
C VAL A 180 7.11 -3.21 32.10
N GLY A 181 8.25 -2.55 32.03
CA GLY A 181 9.56 -3.19 32.00
C GLY A 181 9.85 -3.92 30.68
N ALA A 182 10.48 -5.07 30.77
CA ALA A 182 10.93 -5.82 29.58
C ALA A 182 9.78 -6.33 28.71
N ASP A 183 8.55 -6.44 29.23
CA ASP A 183 7.38 -6.96 28.51
C ASP A 183 6.70 -5.91 27.59
N ILE A 184 7.24 -4.70 27.48
CA ILE A 184 6.73 -3.65 26.56
C ILE A 184 6.49 -4.21 25.17
N TRP A 185 7.39 -5.04 24.65
CA TRP A 185 7.26 -5.62 23.31
C TRP A 185 6.05 -6.56 23.18
N ARG A 186 5.73 -7.34 24.24
CA ARG A 186 4.58 -8.25 24.25
C ARG A 186 3.27 -7.46 24.16
N TRP A 187 3.15 -6.42 24.93
CA TRP A 187 1.98 -5.54 24.94
C TRP A 187 1.87 -4.75 23.62
N SER A 188 2.99 -4.25 23.10
CA SER A 188 3.01 -3.55 21.79
C SER A 188 2.55 -4.48 20.66
N VAL A 189 3.10 -5.68 20.55
CA VAL A 189 2.73 -6.64 19.51
C VAL A 189 1.31 -7.17 19.75
N GLY A 190 0.95 -7.51 20.99
CA GLY A 190 -0.37 -7.99 21.36
C GLY A 190 -1.49 -6.98 21.07
N SER A 191 -1.23 -5.68 21.23
CA SER A 191 -2.20 -4.62 20.90
C SER A 191 -2.67 -4.65 19.44
N ALA A 192 -1.84 -5.15 18.52
CA ALA A 192 -2.22 -5.32 17.13
C ALA A 192 -3.37 -6.33 16.96
N ALA A 193 -3.50 -7.33 17.83
CA ALA A 193 -4.63 -8.26 17.81
C ALA A 193 -5.95 -7.56 18.12
N VAL A 194 -5.94 -6.59 19.05
CA VAL A 194 -7.13 -5.80 19.41
C VAL A 194 -7.59 -4.95 18.22
N VAL A 195 -6.64 -4.27 17.56
CA VAL A 195 -6.91 -3.48 16.36
C VAL A 195 -7.44 -4.38 15.23
N ALA A 196 -6.79 -5.54 15.01
CA ALA A 196 -7.19 -6.49 13.98
C ALA A 196 -8.59 -7.07 14.24
N LEU A 197 -8.94 -7.36 15.50
CA LEU A 197 -10.28 -7.86 15.89
C LEU A 197 -11.36 -6.80 15.63
N ALA A 198 -11.11 -5.56 16.03
CA ALA A 198 -12.04 -4.45 15.76
C ALA A 198 -12.26 -4.24 14.26
N LEU A 199 -11.19 -4.32 13.46
CA LEU A 199 -11.29 -4.22 12.01
C LEU A 199 -11.98 -5.43 11.38
N LEU A 200 -11.71 -6.66 11.85
CA LEU A 200 -12.41 -7.86 11.40
C LEU A 200 -13.91 -7.73 11.62
N ALA A 201 -14.33 -7.32 12.82
CA ALA A 201 -15.74 -7.12 13.14
C ALA A 201 -16.37 -6.01 12.26
N GLY A 202 -15.73 -4.85 12.15
CA GLY A 202 -16.21 -3.74 11.32
C GLY A 202 -16.30 -4.11 9.83
N GLN A 203 -15.28 -4.77 9.30
CA GLN A 203 -15.25 -5.23 7.90
C GLN A 203 -16.30 -6.32 7.64
N TRP A 204 -16.41 -7.31 8.51
CA TRP A 204 -17.43 -8.36 8.40
C TRP A 204 -18.86 -7.81 8.36
N LEU A 205 -19.18 -6.86 9.21
CA LEU A 205 -20.51 -6.27 9.31
C LEU A 205 -20.83 -5.32 8.15
N MET A 206 -19.85 -4.52 7.71
CA MET A 206 -20.13 -3.37 6.86
C MET A 206 -19.58 -3.48 5.44
N LEU A 207 -18.47 -4.20 5.19
CA LEU A 207 -17.93 -4.34 3.85
C LEU A 207 -18.94 -5.07 2.95
N ARG A 208 -18.95 -4.64 1.71
CA ARG A 208 -19.70 -5.29 0.62
C ARG A 208 -18.75 -5.50 -0.54
N GLU A 209 -19.04 -6.47 -1.38
CA GLU A 209 -18.21 -6.74 -2.55
C GLU A 209 -18.27 -5.58 -3.55
N SER A 210 -17.18 -5.37 -4.26
CA SER A 210 -17.07 -4.32 -5.26
C SER A 210 -18.14 -4.46 -6.36
N PRO A 211 -18.96 -3.42 -6.59
CA PRO A 211 -19.92 -3.43 -7.70
C PRO A 211 -19.23 -3.60 -9.06
N THR A 212 -18.03 -3.03 -9.23
CA THR A 212 -17.23 -3.12 -10.45
C THR A 212 -16.74 -4.55 -10.68
N TRP A 213 -16.24 -5.21 -9.63
CA TRP A 213 -15.84 -6.61 -9.72
C TRP A 213 -17.06 -7.54 -9.97
N LEU A 214 -18.16 -7.30 -9.31
CA LEU A 214 -19.40 -8.09 -9.55
C LEU A 214 -19.86 -7.97 -11.01
N ALA A 215 -19.82 -6.76 -11.57
CA ALA A 215 -20.15 -6.54 -12.97
C ALA A 215 -19.16 -7.23 -13.91
N SER A 216 -17.88 -7.24 -13.61
CA SER A 216 -16.86 -7.96 -14.41
C SER A 216 -17.04 -9.48 -14.37
N LYS A 217 -17.81 -10.00 -13.41
CA LYS A 217 -18.18 -11.43 -13.30
C LYS A 217 -19.59 -11.71 -13.84
N GLY A 218 -20.25 -10.75 -14.49
CA GLY A 218 -21.62 -10.90 -14.99
C GLY A 218 -22.70 -10.93 -13.90
N ARG A 219 -22.35 -10.69 -12.62
CA ARG A 219 -23.26 -10.69 -11.47
C ARG A 219 -23.96 -9.34 -11.33
N LEU A 220 -24.70 -8.91 -12.38
CA LEU A 220 -25.24 -7.56 -12.49
C LEU A 220 -26.29 -7.23 -11.43
N ASP A 221 -27.13 -8.18 -11.03
CA ASP A 221 -28.12 -7.98 -9.96
C ASP A 221 -27.46 -7.65 -8.63
N GLU A 222 -26.38 -8.34 -8.30
CA GLU A 222 -25.63 -8.08 -7.07
C GLU A 222 -24.85 -6.77 -7.16
N ALA A 223 -24.32 -6.43 -8.35
CA ALA A 223 -23.65 -5.15 -8.59
C ALA A 223 -24.59 -3.97 -8.34
N VAL A 224 -25.82 -4.03 -8.88
CA VAL A 224 -26.87 -3.02 -8.67
C VAL A 224 -27.28 -2.94 -7.21
N LEU A 225 -27.46 -4.10 -6.54
CA LEU A 225 -27.78 -4.14 -5.13
C LEU A 225 -26.69 -3.48 -4.27
N ASN A 226 -25.41 -3.70 -4.60
CA ASN A 226 -24.30 -3.09 -3.88
C ASN A 226 -24.10 -1.60 -4.22
N LEU A 227 -24.42 -1.15 -5.44
CA LEU A 227 -24.49 0.28 -5.77
C LEU A 227 -25.52 1.00 -4.87
N ASP A 228 -26.70 0.42 -4.67
CA ASP A 228 -27.70 1.01 -3.77
C ASP A 228 -27.24 0.96 -2.30
N ARG A 229 -26.73 -0.19 -1.85
CA ARG A 229 -26.28 -0.37 -0.45
C ARG A 229 -25.11 0.52 -0.05
N ILE A 230 -24.16 0.75 -0.97
CA ILE A 230 -22.93 1.50 -0.70
C ILE A 230 -23.13 2.99 -0.95
N TYR A 231 -23.67 3.34 -2.14
CA TYR A 231 -23.73 4.73 -2.62
C TYR A 231 -25.14 5.32 -2.67
N ARG A 232 -26.20 4.50 -2.42
CA ARG A 232 -27.60 4.85 -2.62
C ARG A 232 -27.95 5.18 -4.09
N ILE A 233 -27.21 4.60 -5.01
CA ILE A 233 -27.49 4.71 -6.46
C ILE A 233 -28.51 3.64 -6.82
N LYS A 234 -29.73 4.07 -7.20
CA LYS A 234 -30.80 3.18 -7.64
C LYS A 234 -30.65 2.94 -9.14
N ALA A 235 -30.16 1.77 -9.51
CA ALA A 235 -30.04 1.29 -10.87
C ALA A 235 -30.87 0.00 -11.07
N VAL A 236 -30.94 -0.51 -12.29
CA VAL A 236 -31.54 -1.80 -12.63
C VAL A 236 -30.53 -2.62 -13.44
N ALA A 237 -30.52 -3.93 -13.25
CA ALA A 237 -29.70 -4.82 -14.06
C ALA A 237 -30.31 -4.92 -15.47
N GLY A 238 -29.48 -4.63 -16.47
CA GLY A 238 -29.83 -4.78 -17.88
C GLY A 238 -29.36 -6.12 -18.44
N LYS A 239 -29.59 -6.33 -19.73
CA LYS A 239 -28.95 -7.47 -20.43
C LYS A 239 -27.45 -7.21 -20.51
N PRO A 240 -26.60 -8.20 -20.19
CA PRO A 240 -25.14 -8.05 -20.29
C PRO A 240 -24.73 -7.60 -21.69
N ASP A 241 -23.82 -6.64 -21.77
CA ASP A 241 -23.21 -6.22 -23.03
C ASP A 241 -22.26 -7.30 -23.58
N ALA A 242 -21.74 -7.11 -24.80
CA ALA A 242 -20.86 -8.08 -25.45
C ALA A 242 -19.58 -8.32 -24.63
N ALA A 243 -18.99 -7.26 -24.08
CA ALA A 243 -17.77 -7.35 -23.26
C ALA A 243 -18.02 -8.15 -21.98
N THR A 244 -19.12 -7.90 -21.28
CA THR A 244 -19.50 -8.62 -20.06
C THR A 244 -19.79 -10.10 -20.35
N ARG A 245 -20.46 -10.40 -21.46
CA ARG A 245 -20.69 -11.80 -21.88
C ARG A 245 -19.38 -12.52 -22.17
N ALA A 246 -18.50 -11.92 -22.96
CA ALA A 246 -17.19 -12.46 -23.28
C ALA A 246 -16.32 -12.68 -22.02
N ALA A 247 -16.36 -11.73 -21.08
CA ALA A 247 -15.62 -11.84 -19.81
C ALA A 247 -16.20 -12.97 -18.91
N THR A 248 -17.49 -13.23 -18.96
CA THR A 248 -18.16 -14.31 -18.19
C THR A 248 -17.87 -15.69 -18.78
N GLU A 249 -17.75 -15.78 -20.11
CA GLU A 249 -17.45 -17.01 -20.83
C GLU A 249 -15.95 -17.32 -20.84
N ALA A 250 -15.10 -16.32 -20.59
CA ALA A 250 -13.66 -16.46 -20.55
C ALA A 250 -13.19 -17.36 -19.38
N PRO A 251 -12.13 -18.17 -19.55
CA PRO A 251 -11.55 -18.94 -18.47
C PRO A 251 -11.15 -18.04 -17.30
N ALA A 252 -11.38 -18.54 -16.07
CA ALA A 252 -10.99 -17.78 -14.87
C ALA A 252 -9.52 -17.36 -14.93
N ILE A 253 -9.25 -16.09 -14.61
CA ILE A 253 -7.91 -15.51 -14.60
C ILE A 253 -6.99 -16.32 -13.69
N GLY A 254 -5.97 -16.94 -14.27
CA GLY A 254 -4.93 -17.69 -13.58
C GLY A 254 -3.63 -16.91 -13.49
N PHE A 255 -2.64 -17.40 -12.73
CA PHE A 255 -1.31 -16.80 -12.66
C PHE A 255 -0.61 -16.66 -14.03
N ARG A 256 -0.91 -17.54 -14.98
CA ARG A 256 -0.37 -17.44 -16.36
C ARG A 256 -0.75 -16.12 -17.05
N GLN A 257 -1.88 -15.54 -16.68
CA GLN A 257 -2.35 -14.26 -17.22
C GLN A 257 -1.66 -13.05 -16.60
N ALA A 258 -0.85 -13.22 -15.54
CA ALA A 258 0.06 -12.17 -15.08
C ALA A 258 1.00 -11.70 -16.21
N GLY A 259 1.26 -12.54 -17.22
CA GLY A 259 1.98 -12.14 -18.42
C GLY A 259 1.33 -11.02 -19.23
N LEU A 260 0.01 -10.81 -19.09
CA LEU A 260 -0.69 -9.69 -19.71
C LEU A 260 -0.22 -8.33 -19.17
N LEU A 261 0.18 -8.29 -17.89
CA LEU A 261 0.69 -7.09 -17.24
C LEU A 261 1.99 -6.57 -17.88
N PHE A 262 2.71 -7.45 -18.58
CA PHE A 262 3.98 -7.15 -19.24
C PHE A 262 3.85 -7.06 -20.77
N ARG A 263 2.64 -6.77 -21.29
CA ARG A 263 2.36 -6.65 -22.72
C ARG A 263 1.54 -5.40 -23.02
N GLY A 264 1.63 -4.94 -24.29
CA GLY A 264 0.84 -3.84 -24.81
C GLY A 264 0.89 -2.60 -23.93
N GLU A 265 -0.25 -2.00 -23.69
CA GLU A 265 -0.40 -0.78 -22.91
C GLU A 265 -0.10 -0.96 -21.40
N TYR A 266 -0.20 -2.17 -20.86
CA TYR A 266 0.12 -2.43 -19.46
C TYR A 266 1.63 -2.44 -19.18
N LEU A 267 2.47 -2.78 -20.15
CA LEU A 267 3.93 -2.84 -19.94
C LEU A 267 4.51 -1.55 -19.34
N PRO A 268 4.34 -0.35 -19.95
CA PRO A 268 4.89 0.88 -19.38
C PRO A 268 4.26 1.23 -18.01
N ARG A 269 2.97 0.92 -17.83
CA ARG A 269 2.26 1.12 -16.54
C ARG A 269 2.83 0.23 -15.44
N THR A 270 3.09 -1.03 -15.76
CA THR A 270 3.69 -2.01 -14.85
C THR A 270 5.13 -1.65 -14.52
N ILE A 271 5.94 -1.24 -15.49
CA ILE A 271 7.31 -0.79 -15.25
C ILE A 271 7.31 0.44 -14.33
N LEU A 272 6.51 1.47 -14.64
CA LEU A 272 6.45 2.69 -13.85
C LEU A 272 6.03 2.40 -12.41
N SER A 273 4.92 1.68 -12.20
CA SER A 273 4.41 1.36 -10.87
C SER A 273 5.38 0.47 -10.08
N SER A 274 6.04 -0.49 -10.75
CA SER A 274 7.01 -1.40 -10.14
C SER A 274 8.28 -0.66 -9.71
N VAL A 275 8.86 0.19 -10.56
CA VAL A 275 10.07 0.96 -10.23
C VAL A 275 9.81 1.95 -9.11
N ILE A 276 8.65 2.64 -9.13
CA ILE A 276 8.30 3.55 -8.02
C ILE A 276 8.10 2.73 -6.73
N SER A 277 7.41 1.58 -6.78
CA SER A 277 7.18 0.73 -5.61
C SER A 277 8.47 0.14 -5.05
N LEU A 278 9.39 -0.32 -5.91
CA LEU A 278 10.70 -0.81 -5.52
C LEU A 278 11.52 0.29 -4.83
N GLY A 279 11.67 1.42 -5.54
CA GLY A 279 12.53 2.52 -5.09
C GLY A 279 12.03 3.13 -3.79
N GLN A 280 10.72 3.42 -3.69
CA GLN A 280 10.16 3.97 -2.46
C GLN A 280 10.28 3.00 -1.28
N SER A 281 10.03 1.70 -1.49
CA SER A 281 10.16 0.71 -0.42
C SER A 281 11.62 0.54 0.01
N MET A 282 12.55 0.43 -0.95
CA MET A 282 13.97 0.28 -0.65
C MET A 282 14.52 1.45 0.15
N GLN A 283 14.27 2.70 -0.28
CA GLN A 283 14.75 3.88 0.43
C GLN A 283 14.10 4.06 1.81
N TYR A 284 12.79 3.74 1.95
CA TYR A 284 12.10 3.83 3.23
C TYR A 284 12.62 2.79 4.22
N PHE A 285 12.73 1.54 3.81
CA PHE A 285 13.20 0.48 4.70
C PHE A 285 14.71 0.53 4.95
N ALA A 286 15.47 1.21 4.10
CA ALA A 286 16.88 1.50 4.38
C ALA A 286 17.07 2.68 5.35
N VAL A 287 16.32 3.78 5.21
CA VAL A 287 16.52 4.99 6.01
C VAL A 287 15.39 5.21 7.01
N GLY A 288 14.14 5.18 6.54
CA GLY A 288 12.96 5.45 7.37
C GLY A 288 12.76 4.44 8.49
N TRP A 289 13.11 3.17 8.27
CA TRP A 289 13.06 2.13 9.32
C TRP A 289 14.12 2.37 10.40
N TYR A 290 15.26 2.92 10.04
CA TYR A 290 16.36 3.23 10.96
C TYR A 290 16.31 4.64 11.56
N LEU A 291 15.18 5.37 11.36
CA LEU A 291 14.98 6.69 12.01
C LEU A 291 15.14 6.67 13.54
N PRO A 292 14.71 5.62 14.28
CA PRO A 292 15.01 5.55 15.71
C PRO A 292 16.51 5.57 16.01
N LEU A 293 17.32 4.87 15.21
CA LEU A 293 18.77 4.88 15.35
C LEU A 293 19.36 6.25 15.00
N ILE A 294 18.85 6.89 13.94
CA ILE A 294 19.23 8.25 13.56
C ILE A 294 18.81 9.25 14.66
N SER A 295 17.65 9.04 15.28
CA SER A 295 17.20 9.86 16.42
C SER A 295 18.13 9.74 17.62
N LEU A 296 18.64 8.54 17.94
CA LEU A 296 19.62 8.34 19.02
C LEU A 296 20.88 9.16 18.77
N THR A 297 21.37 9.21 17.52
CA THR A 297 22.56 10.00 17.15
C THR A 297 22.32 11.50 17.31
N ILE A 298 21.09 11.97 17.05
CA ILE A 298 20.73 13.40 17.10
C ILE A 298 20.36 13.87 18.52
N PHE A 299 19.52 13.07 19.23
CA PHE A 299 18.89 13.47 20.48
C PHE A 299 19.45 12.80 21.73
N GLY A 300 20.38 11.84 21.61
CA GLY A 300 21.01 11.10 22.71
C GLY A 300 20.36 9.74 23.02
N GLU A 301 21.05 8.94 23.81
CA GLU A 301 20.83 7.50 24.01
C GLU A 301 19.76 7.17 25.06
N SER A 302 18.52 7.65 24.91
CA SER A 302 17.43 7.17 25.76
C SER A 302 16.26 6.65 24.92
N PHE A 303 15.58 5.61 25.40
CA PHE A 303 14.38 5.05 24.77
C PHE A 303 13.32 6.13 24.54
N GLU A 304 13.07 6.97 25.55
CA GLU A 304 12.12 8.07 25.48
C GLU A 304 12.48 9.06 24.37
N LYS A 305 13.71 9.55 24.36
CA LYS A 305 14.18 10.52 23.35
C LYS A 305 14.17 9.95 21.94
N ALA A 306 14.60 8.70 21.76
CA ALA A 306 14.56 8.01 20.48
C ALA A 306 13.13 7.84 19.96
N THR A 307 12.20 7.47 20.86
CA THR A 307 10.79 7.27 20.52
C THR A 307 10.14 8.60 20.15
N ILE A 308 10.32 9.66 20.94
CA ILE A 308 9.80 11.01 20.65
C ILE A 308 10.40 11.55 19.35
N GLY A 309 11.72 11.42 19.14
CA GLY A 309 12.37 11.84 17.89
C GLY A 309 11.78 11.14 16.67
N SER A 310 11.53 9.83 16.77
CA SER A 310 10.87 9.06 15.71
C SER A 310 9.42 9.52 15.46
N MET A 311 8.68 9.86 16.52
CA MET A 311 7.33 10.43 16.37
C MET A 311 7.35 11.78 15.68
N VAL A 312 8.36 12.63 15.95
CA VAL A 312 8.52 13.91 15.26
C VAL A 312 8.79 13.70 13.76
N PHE A 313 9.70 12.79 13.37
CA PHE A 313 9.91 12.46 11.96
C PHE A 313 8.64 11.92 11.30
N ASN A 314 7.90 11.06 11.99
CA ASN A 314 6.62 10.53 11.50
C ASN A 314 5.55 11.63 11.30
N ALA A 315 5.55 12.70 12.12
CA ALA A 315 4.67 13.84 11.91
C ALA A 315 4.89 14.52 10.55
N PHE A 316 6.15 14.66 10.11
CA PHE A 316 6.46 15.12 8.74
C PHE A 316 6.07 14.10 7.68
N GLY A 317 6.12 12.81 7.99
CA GLY A 317 5.58 11.76 7.16
C GLY A 317 4.05 11.86 6.97
N ILE A 318 3.31 12.16 8.03
CA ILE A 318 1.86 12.44 7.97
C ILE A 318 1.61 13.66 7.07
N ALA A 319 2.32 14.77 7.32
CA ALA A 319 2.19 15.98 6.51
C ALA A 319 2.47 15.71 5.02
N GLY A 320 3.55 14.97 4.70
CA GLY A 320 3.88 14.54 3.34
C GLY A 320 2.78 13.68 2.71
N GLY A 321 2.25 12.70 3.45
CA GLY A 321 1.13 11.86 3.01
C GLY A 321 -0.15 12.66 2.70
N LEU A 322 -0.46 13.68 3.49
CA LEU A 322 -1.58 14.59 3.22
C LEU A 322 -1.30 15.46 1.98
N LEU A 323 -0.09 16.00 1.85
CA LEU A 323 0.33 16.77 0.70
C LEU A 323 0.34 15.94 -0.59
N SER A 324 0.62 14.66 -0.53
CA SER A 324 0.61 13.78 -1.70
C SER A 324 -0.76 13.67 -2.35
N ALA A 325 -1.84 13.67 -1.56
CA ALA A 325 -3.20 13.69 -2.09
C ALA A 325 -3.52 15.01 -2.82
N TYR A 326 -2.93 16.12 -2.40
CA TYR A 326 -3.05 17.41 -3.08
C TYR A 326 -2.20 17.45 -4.36
N PHE A 327 -0.92 17.07 -4.28
CA PHE A 327 -0.02 17.07 -5.43
C PHE A 327 -0.43 16.04 -6.49
N GLY A 328 -0.92 14.88 -6.09
CA GLY A 328 -1.43 13.86 -7.00
C GLY A 328 -2.57 14.39 -7.89
N ARG A 329 -3.44 15.25 -7.35
CA ARG A 329 -4.51 15.90 -8.13
C ARG A 329 -4.00 17.04 -9.03
N ARG A 330 -3.02 17.81 -8.57
CA ARG A 330 -2.51 18.99 -9.29
C ARG A 330 -1.48 18.63 -10.35
N LEU A 331 -0.48 17.85 -9.99
CA LEU A 331 0.66 17.49 -10.84
C LEU A 331 0.47 16.14 -11.55
N GLY A 332 -0.44 15.29 -11.06
CA GLY A 332 -0.52 13.88 -11.37
C GLY A 332 0.42 13.05 -10.50
N LEU A 333 0.18 11.73 -10.48
CA LEU A 333 0.95 10.83 -9.63
C LEU A 333 2.39 10.63 -10.11
N ARG A 334 2.60 10.63 -11.41
CA ARG A 334 3.90 10.46 -12.04
C ARG A 334 4.86 11.61 -11.74
N LEU A 335 4.44 12.85 -12.00
CA LEU A 335 5.30 14.03 -11.80
C LEU A 335 5.51 14.33 -10.33
N SER A 336 4.53 14.11 -9.46
CA SER A 336 4.73 14.22 -8.02
C SER A 336 5.69 13.16 -7.48
N SER A 337 5.71 11.95 -8.06
CA SER A 337 6.73 10.94 -7.75
C SER A 337 8.13 11.39 -8.19
N ALA A 338 8.26 11.94 -9.41
CA ALA A 338 9.55 12.45 -9.89
C ALA A 338 10.10 13.55 -8.98
N ALA A 339 9.25 14.52 -8.60
CA ALA A 339 9.63 15.61 -7.69
C ALA A 339 10.02 15.09 -6.30
N GLY A 340 9.26 14.13 -5.76
CA GLY A 340 9.57 13.50 -4.49
C GLY A 340 10.89 12.72 -4.52
N PHE A 341 11.14 11.95 -5.57
CA PHE A 341 12.42 11.27 -5.77
C PHE A 341 13.59 12.27 -5.89
N ALA A 342 13.41 13.40 -6.61
CA ALA A 342 14.42 14.43 -6.68
C ALA A 342 14.74 15.02 -5.29
N GLY A 343 13.73 15.30 -4.47
CA GLY A 343 13.91 15.78 -3.10
C GLY A 343 14.61 14.76 -2.20
N VAL A 344 14.25 13.47 -2.30
CA VAL A 344 14.92 12.37 -1.59
C VAL A 344 16.38 12.22 -2.04
N PHE A 345 16.65 12.31 -3.34
CA PHE A 345 18.01 12.29 -3.90
C PHE A 345 18.87 13.40 -3.29
N VAL A 346 18.36 14.64 -3.30
CA VAL A 346 19.07 15.79 -2.71
C VAL A 346 19.28 15.60 -1.21
N ALA A 347 18.27 15.09 -0.48
CA ALA A 347 18.40 14.84 0.95
C ALA A 347 19.48 13.79 1.25
N LEU A 348 19.51 12.67 0.52
CA LEU A 348 20.52 11.61 0.70
C LEU A 348 21.93 12.10 0.35
N ILE A 349 22.11 12.85 -0.75
CA ILE A 349 23.41 13.45 -1.08
C ILE A 349 23.84 14.43 0.02
N ALA A 350 22.94 15.29 0.49
CA ALA A 350 23.25 16.22 1.56
C ALA A 350 23.60 15.48 2.87
N MET A 351 22.88 14.44 3.24
CA MET A 351 23.20 13.59 4.39
C MET A 351 24.60 12.96 4.23
N GLY A 352 24.90 12.37 3.09
CA GLY A 352 26.18 11.74 2.85
C GLY A 352 27.38 12.72 2.90
N LEU A 353 27.18 13.95 2.44
CA LEU A 353 28.27 14.93 2.39
C LEU A 353 28.47 15.72 3.69
N THR A 354 27.41 15.90 4.48
CA THR A 354 27.41 16.93 5.54
C THR A 354 26.95 16.43 6.92
N PHE A 355 26.32 15.26 7.06
CA PHE A 355 25.62 14.85 8.28
C PHE A 355 26.46 14.96 9.56
N GLU A 356 27.74 14.54 9.50
CA GLU A 356 28.67 14.60 10.64
C GLU A 356 29.37 15.96 10.80
N LYS A 357 29.20 16.87 9.84
CA LYS A 357 29.95 18.14 9.75
C LYS A 357 29.06 19.36 10.05
N VAL A 358 27.77 19.17 10.23
CA VAL A 358 26.81 20.27 10.38
C VAL A 358 26.27 20.33 11.81
N PRO A 359 25.78 21.50 12.26
CA PRO A 359 25.11 21.63 13.55
C PRO A 359 23.89 20.69 13.66
N THR A 360 23.57 20.22 14.86
CA THR A 360 22.47 19.29 15.17
C THR A 360 21.14 19.71 14.52
N ALA A 361 20.83 21.01 14.51
CA ALA A 361 19.60 21.52 13.89
C ALA A 361 19.55 21.24 12.37
N VAL A 362 20.69 21.35 11.66
CA VAL A 362 20.78 21.04 10.23
C VAL A 362 20.73 19.53 10.02
N ALA A 363 21.47 18.76 10.83
CA ALA A 363 21.43 17.29 10.82
C ALA A 363 20.00 16.75 11.00
N PHE A 364 19.18 17.41 11.84
CA PHE A 364 17.77 17.09 12.02
C PHE A 364 16.91 17.37 10.77
N LEU A 365 17.15 18.49 10.07
CA LEU A 365 16.37 18.88 8.90
C LEU A 365 16.55 17.95 7.70
N LEU A 366 17.68 17.26 7.58
CA LEU A 366 17.95 16.38 6.45
C LEU A 366 17.05 15.13 6.42
N PRO A 367 16.90 14.34 7.52
CA PRO A 367 15.92 13.27 7.59
C PRO A 367 14.48 13.78 7.46
N VAL A 368 14.16 14.98 7.97
CA VAL A 368 12.83 15.60 7.76
C VAL A 368 12.57 15.82 6.28
N LEU A 369 13.52 16.39 5.55
CA LEU A 369 13.39 16.58 4.09
C LEU A 369 13.21 15.25 3.37
N PHE A 370 14.02 14.23 3.73
CA PHE A 370 13.90 12.89 3.20
C PHE A 370 12.46 12.34 3.38
N ILE A 371 11.96 12.30 4.61
CA ILE A 371 10.65 11.74 4.93
C ILE A 371 9.51 12.52 4.27
N LEU A 372 9.58 13.85 4.29
CA LEU A 372 8.58 14.71 3.68
C LEU A 372 8.50 14.48 2.17
N CYS A 373 9.63 14.53 1.46
CA CYS A 373 9.68 14.32 0.01
C CYS A 373 9.31 12.89 -0.39
N HIS A 374 9.77 11.89 0.39
CA HIS A 374 9.37 10.50 0.22
C HIS A 374 7.84 10.35 0.31
N SER A 375 7.23 10.87 1.37
CA SER A 375 5.81 10.70 1.66
C SER A 375 4.92 11.53 0.75
N ALA A 376 5.35 12.72 0.36
CA ALA A 376 4.59 13.60 -0.56
C ALA A 376 4.64 13.13 -2.02
N GLY A 377 5.55 12.23 -2.35
CA GLY A 377 5.79 11.75 -3.71
C GLY A 377 5.75 10.22 -3.83
N PRO A 378 6.91 9.57 -4.06
CA PRO A 378 6.99 8.16 -4.44
C PRO A 378 6.41 7.22 -3.38
N GLY A 379 6.57 7.52 -2.09
CA GLY A 379 6.04 6.74 -0.99
C GLY A 379 4.54 6.52 -1.14
N ALA A 380 3.78 7.59 -1.34
CA ALA A 380 2.33 7.52 -1.52
C ALA A 380 1.94 6.96 -2.90
N ASN A 381 2.61 7.42 -3.96
CA ASN A 381 2.15 7.21 -5.33
C ASN A 381 2.38 5.80 -5.86
N GLY A 382 3.43 5.08 -5.42
CA GLY A 382 3.76 3.77 -5.95
C GLY A 382 2.61 2.77 -5.91
N LYS A 383 1.92 2.70 -4.78
CA LYS A 383 0.75 1.82 -4.60
C LYS A 383 -0.49 2.35 -5.32
N SER A 384 -0.69 3.66 -5.30
CA SER A 384 -1.84 4.30 -5.97
C SER A 384 -1.76 4.18 -7.48
N ILE A 385 -0.57 4.38 -8.08
CA ILE A 385 -0.36 4.16 -9.52
C ILE A 385 -0.68 2.71 -9.88
N ALA A 386 -0.18 1.73 -9.11
CA ALA A 386 -0.48 0.32 -9.35
C ALA A 386 -2.00 0.05 -9.33
N ALA A 387 -2.70 0.55 -8.31
CA ALA A 387 -4.14 0.33 -8.16
C ALA A 387 -4.98 0.98 -9.28
N LEU A 388 -4.49 2.05 -9.90
CA LEU A 388 -5.16 2.79 -10.97
C LEU A 388 -4.69 2.41 -12.39
N SER A 389 -3.71 1.49 -12.51
CA SER A 389 -3.09 1.14 -13.79
C SER A 389 -3.85 0.09 -14.59
N TYR A 390 -4.71 -0.68 -13.93
CA TYR A 390 -5.29 -1.90 -14.49
C TYR A 390 -6.80 -1.89 -14.46
N SER A 391 -7.42 -2.56 -15.45
CA SER A 391 -8.85 -2.83 -15.47
C SER A 391 -9.28 -3.72 -14.29
N SER A 392 -10.56 -3.64 -13.92
CA SER A 392 -11.11 -4.27 -12.71
C SER A 392 -10.88 -5.78 -12.63
N ASP A 393 -10.83 -6.46 -13.77
CA ASP A 393 -10.64 -7.90 -13.89
C ASP A 393 -9.22 -8.34 -13.49
N VAL A 394 -8.18 -7.53 -13.78
CA VAL A 394 -6.78 -7.82 -13.47
C VAL A 394 -6.16 -6.88 -12.41
N ARG A 395 -6.92 -5.89 -11.91
CA ARG A 395 -6.44 -4.85 -10.98
C ARG A 395 -5.78 -5.43 -9.73
N ALA A 396 -6.45 -6.36 -9.06
CA ALA A 396 -5.92 -6.96 -7.84
C ALA A 396 -4.66 -7.80 -8.11
N LEU A 397 -4.60 -8.51 -9.24
CA LEU A 397 -3.40 -9.23 -9.65
C LEU A 397 -2.25 -8.26 -9.97
N GLY A 398 -2.53 -7.17 -10.70
CA GLY A 398 -1.56 -6.13 -11.04
C GLY A 398 -1.01 -5.42 -9.80
N THR A 399 -1.87 -5.04 -8.84
CA THR A 399 -1.44 -4.47 -7.55
C THR A 399 -0.61 -5.47 -6.74
N GLY A 400 -0.96 -6.76 -6.80
CA GLY A 400 -0.21 -7.84 -6.15
C GLY A 400 1.19 -8.00 -6.74
N VAL A 401 1.32 -8.03 -8.07
CA VAL A 401 2.63 -8.11 -8.76
C VAL A 401 3.49 -6.87 -8.46
N THR A 402 2.92 -5.68 -8.54
CA THR A 402 3.64 -4.44 -8.17
C THR A 402 4.02 -4.43 -6.69
N GLY A 403 3.15 -4.95 -5.82
CA GLY A 403 3.41 -5.13 -4.39
C GLY A 403 4.57 -6.08 -4.12
N MET A 404 4.64 -7.20 -4.86
CA MET A 404 5.77 -8.13 -4.83
C MET A 404 7.09 -7.42 -5.13
N VAL A 405 7.14 -6.64 -6.21
CA VAL A 405 8.33 -5.87 -6.59
C VAL A 405 8.71 -4.85 -5.51
N GLY A 406 7.73 -4.16 -4.92
CA GLY A 406 7.95 -3.26 -3.77
C GLY A 406 8.54 -4.00 -2.55
N SER A 407 8.09 -5.23 -2.29
CA SER A 407 8.58 -6.03 -1.17
C SER A 407 10.04 -6.48 -1.36
N PHE A 408 10.47 -6.75 -2.60
CA PHE A 408 11.91 -6.91 -2.88
C PHE A 408 12.71 -5.67 -2.49
N GLY A 409 12.20 -4.47 -2.78
CA GLY A 409 12.82 -3.21 -2.33
C GLY A 409 12.91 -3.13 -0.80
N SER A 410 11.85 -3.51 -0.09
CA SER A 410 11.85 -3.52 1.38
C SER A 410 12.90 -4.46 1.96
N VAL A 411 12.97 -5.69 1.46
CA VAL A 411 13.97 -6.70 1.89
C VAL A 411 15.38 -6.21 1.58
N ALA A 412 15.60 -5.70 0.37
CA ALA A 412 16.90 -5.17 -0.03
C ALA A 412 17.33 -3.98 0.85
N GLY A 413 16.41 -3.04 1.15
CA GLY A 413 16.67 -1.91 2.04
C GLY A 413 17.07 -2.34 3.45
N LEU A 414 16.30 -3.26 4.05
CA LEU A 414 16.59 -3.79 5.38
C LEU A 414 17.89 -4.57 5.46
N TYR A 415 18.18 -5.35 4.42
CA TYR A 415 19.35 -6.23 4.40
C TYR A 415 20.64 -5.48 4.04
N LEU A 416 20.60 -4.63 3.01
CA LEU A 416 21.81 -3.99 2.49
C LEU A 416 22.27 -2.81 3.36
N PHE A 417 21.36 -2.08 3.99
CA PHE A 417 21.72 -0.88 4.75
C PHE A 417 22.72 -1.15 5.88
N PRO A 418 22.52 -2.14 6.78
CA PRO A 418 23.50 -2.42 7.84
C PRO A 418 24.87 -2.82 7.29
N GLN A 419 24.88 -3.65 6.22
CA GLN A 419 26.12 -4.16 5.63
C GLN A 419 26.93 -3.07 4.93
N ILE A 420 26.26 -2.19 4.17
CA ILE A 420 26.92 -1.05 3.53
C ILE A 420 27.43 -0.09 4.61
N LYS A 421 26.62 0.17 5.66
CA LYS A 421 27.03 1.01 6.78
C LYS A 421 28.26 0.45 7.52
N GLU A 422 28.31 -0.86 7.72
CA GLU A 422 29.47 -1.51 8.39
C GLU A 422 30.73 -1.42 7.53
N SER A 423 30.60 -1.55 6.22
CA SER A 423 31.75 -1.58 5.30
C SER A 423 32.24 -0.18 4.89
N LEU A 424 31.34 0.79 4.70
CA LEU A 424 31.65 2.11 4.16
C LEU A 424 31.39 3.27 5.13
N GLY A 425 30.70 3.00 6.26
CA GLY A 425 30.25 4.04 7.17
C GLY A 425 28.90 4.64 6.77
N LEU A 426 28.32 5.45 7.67
CA LEU A 426 26.96 5.98 7.51
C LEU A 426 26.85 6.98 6.35
N ALA A 427 27.83 7.86 6.21
CA ALA A 427 27.86 8.92 5.19
C ALA A 427 27.85 8.32 3.77
N ASP A 428 28.76 7.40 3.48
CA ASP A 428 28.86 6.75 2.18
C ASP A 428 27.65 5.85 1.89
N THR A 429 27.03 5.28 2.93
CA THR A 429 25.77 4.54 2.79
C THR A 429 24.68 5.42 2.20
N PHE A 430 24.52 6.67 2.65
CA PHE A 430 23.55 7.59 2.08
C PHE A 430 23.86 7.94 0.62
N LEU A 431 25.16 8.10 0.27
CA LEU A 431 25.58 8.35 -1.12
C LEU A 431 25.24 7.16 -2.03
N VAL A 432 25.52 5.94 -1.60
CA VAL A 432 25.16 4.73 -2.35
C VAL A 432 23.65 4.61 -2.52
N LEU A 433 22.88 4.85 -1.47
CA LEU A 433 21.42 4.78 -1.52
C LEU A 433 20.79 5.86 -2.40
N SER A 434 21.49 6.98 -2.65
CA SER A 434 20.97 8.06 -3.52
C SER A 434 20.75 7.63 -4.97
N VAL A 435 21.40 6.57 -5.43
CA VAL A 435 21.19 5.97 -6.76
C VAL A 435 19.73 5.49 -6.95
N VAL A 436 19.10 5.02 -5.86
CA VAL A 436 17.73 4.49 -5.91
C VAL A 436 16.71 5.57 -6.32
N PRO A 437 16.60 6.71 -5.63
CA PRO A 437 15.70 7.78 -6.05
C PRO A 437 16.08 8.40 -7.39
N LEU A 438 17.37 8.43 -7.77
CA LEU A 438 17.81 8.90 -9.08
C LEU A 438 17.19 8.03 -10.20
N LEU A 439 17.28 6.71 -10.10
CA LEU A 439 16.69 5.78 -11.07
C LEU A 439 15.16 5.89 -11.09
N GLY A 440 14.52 6.03 -9.92
CA GLY A 440 13.08 6.29 -9.82
C GLY A 440 12.65 7.57 -10.53
N MET A 441 13.38 8.66 -10.33
CA MET A 441 13.14 9.94 -10.99
C MET A 441 13.29 9.82 -12.51
N ILE A 442 14.37 9.23 -13.00
CA ILE A 442 14.60 9.01 -14.45
C ILE A 442 13.46 8.21 -15.06
N THR A 443 13.02 7.13 -14.41
CA THR A 443 11.91 6.31 -14.90
C THR A 443 10.60 7.11 -14.97
N CYS A 444 10.30 7.92 -13.95
CA CYS A 444 9.13 8.78 -13.94
C CYS A 444 9.16 9.83 -15.07
N LEU A 445 10.33 10.32 -15.46
CA LEU A 445 10.47 11.28 -16.54
C LEU A 445 10.40 10.61 -17.93
N ALA A 446 10.94 9.39 -18.06
CA ALA A 446 10.98 8.63 -19.31
C ALA A 446 9.59 8.11 -19.71
N ILE A 447 8.83 7.54 -18.77
CA ILE A 447 7.49 6.96 -19.04
C ILE A 447 6.43 8.05 -18.89
N LYS A 448 5.86 8.53 -20.01
CA LYS A 448 4.92 9.67 -20.05
C LYS A 448 3.45 9.28 -19.81
N TRP A 449 3.17 8.25 -19.00
CA TRP A 449 1.82 7.86 -18.65
C TRP A 449 1.48 8.25 -17.21
N ASP A 450 0.24 8.71 -16.97
CA ASP A 450 -0.24 9.08 -15.63
C ASP A 450 -1.73 8.73 -15.49
N PRO A 451 -2.12 7.92 -14.49
CA PRO A 451 -3.50 7.48 -14.32
C PRO A 451 -4.49 8.61 -14.01
N MET A 452 -4.00 9.75 -13.48
CA MET A 452 -4.87 10.91 -13.20
C MET A 452 -5.18 11.77 -14.44
N ARG A 453 -4.55 11.47 -15.56
CA ARG A 453 -4.66 12.22 -16.82
C ARG A 453 -5.07 11.37 -18.01
N ALA A 454 -5.02 10.05 -17.87
CA ALA A 454 -5.49 9.09 -18.86
C ALA A 454 -6.95 8.71 -18.59
N ALA A 455 -7.66 8.21 -19.61
CA ALA A 455 -8.94 7.53 -19.40
C ALA A 455 -8.75 6.33 -18.48
N SER A 456 -9.79 6.00 -17.70
CA SER A 456 -9.69 4.83 -16.81
C SER A 456 -9.49 3.56 -17.64
N PRO A 457 -8.74 2.56 -17.15
CA PRO A 457 -8.54 1.32 -17.90
C PRO A 457 -9.85 0.60 -18.21
N ASP A 458 -10.85 0.71 -17.35
CA ASP A 458 -12.17 0.12 -17.56
C ASP A 458 -12.98 0.86 -18.66
N GLU A 459 -12.89 2.20 -18.75
CA GLU A 459 -13.48 2.99 -19.83
C GLU A 459 -12.78 2.72 -21.18
N ALA A 460 -11.44 2.64 -21.17
CA ALA A 460 -10.68 2.34 -22.39
C ALA A 460 -11.01 0.94 -22.93
N ALA A 461 -11.15 -0.05 -22.07
CA ALA A 461 -11.55 -1.40 -22.43
C ALA A 461 -12.98 -1.43 -23.02
N ALA A 462 -13.91 -0.71 -22.41
CA ALA A 462 -15.30 -0.62 -22.90
C ALA A 462 -15.39 0.09 -24.28
N THR A 463 -14.62 1.16 -24.47
CA THR A 463 -14.57 1.88 -25.76
C THR A 463 -13.96 1.01 -26.87
N GLY A 464 -12.89 0.26 -26.55
CA GLY A 464 -12.28 -0.68 -27.49
C GLY A 464 -13.22 -1.82 -27.90
N ALA A 465 -14.00 -2.36 -26.94
CA ALA A 465 -14.99 -3.38 -27.23
C ALA A 465 -16.16 -2.85 -28.08
N ALA A 466 -16.63 -1.64 -27.80
CA ALA A 466 -17.70 -0.99 -28.58
C ALA A 466 -17.27 -0.74 -30.05
N LEU A 467 -16.04 -0.28 -30.25
CA LEU A 467 -15.48 -0.07 -31.60
C LEU A 467 -15.25 -1.40 -32.35
N ALA A 468 -14.98 -2.49 -31.66
CA ALA A 468 -14.86 -3.81 -32.27
C ALA A 468 -16.24 -4.32 -32.73
N ASP A 469 -17.26 -4.17 -31.89
CA ASP A 469 -18.65 -4.56 -32.19
C ASP A 469 -19.24 -3.78 -33.36
N GLU A 470 -18.96 -2.46 -33.44
CA GLU A 470 -19.34 -1.61 -34.61
C GLU A 470 -18.66 -2.06 -35.92
N ARG A 471 -17.40 -2.50 -35.85
CA ARG A 471 -16.67 -3.00 -37.05
C ARG A 471 -17.21 -4.35 -37.52
N GLU A 472 -17.54 -5.25 -36.57
CA GLU A 472 -18.18 -6.54 -36.90
C GLU A 472 -19.58 -6.34 -37.49
N SER A 473 -20.38 -5.45 -36.91
CA SER A 473 -21.72 -5.14 -37.43
C SER A 473 -21.67 -4.47 -38.80
N ALA A 474 -20.75 -3.54 -39.03
CA ALA A 474 -20.53 -2.91 -40.35
C ALA A 474 -20.00 -3.91 -41.39
N GLY A 475 -19.16 -4.87 -40.98
CA GLY A 475 -18.68 -5.92 -41.90
C GLY A 475 -19.73 -6.98 -42.24
N SER A 476 -20.74 -7.17 -41.34
CA SER A 476 -21.88 -8.07 -41.57
C SER A 476 -22.96 -7.49 -42.50
N THR A 477 -23.11 -6.17 -42.51
CA THR A 477 -24.06 -5.47 -43.41
C THR A 477 -23.53 -5.27 -44.81
N ALA A 478 -22.21 -5.51 -45.04
CA ALA A 478 -21.58 -5.37 -46.34
C ALA A 478 -21.41 -6.73 -47.09
N ARG A 479 -21.96 -7.79 -46.56
CA ARG A 479 -22.09 -9.12 -47.22
C ARG A 479 -23.58 -9.43 -47.43
#